data_ffcb7c74df209935907903e4d66fed9b
#
_entry.id   ffcb7c74df209935907903e4d66fed9b
#
_cell.length_a   1.000
_cell.length_b   1.000
_cell.length_c   1.000
_cell.angle_alpha   90.00
_cell.angle_beta   90.00
_cell.angle_gamma   90.00
#
_symmetry.space_group_name_H-M   'P 1'
#
loop_
_entity.id
_entity.type
_entity.pdbx_description
1 polymer ?
#
loop_
_entity_poly.entity_id
_entity_poly.type
_entity_poly.pdbx_seq_one_letter_code
_entity_poly.pdbx_strand_id
1 'polypeptide(L)'
;MTANQPGLAGPGALAGSGPASVPTQPAWPAPVADCPVAAVVRLPGSKSVTNRALVLAALAGGRSVLTEPLRSRDTLLMAAGLRALGVPVRDLDPPADAAAGQSAAGWVVDGVAGPLHPTAPRVDTGLSLIHI
;
A
#
# COMPACT_ATOMS: atom_id res chain seq x y z
N MET A 1 -77.85 -21.14 -14.44
CA MET A 1 -76.42 -21.55 -14.45
C MET A 1 -75.61 -20.28 -14.61
N THR A 2 -75.14 -19.76 -13.52
CA THR A 2 -74.41 -18.47 -13.43
C THR A 2 -72.94 -18.79 -13.17
N ALA A 3 -72.09 -18.52 -14.12
CA ALA A 3 -70.65 -18.71 -13.98
C ALA A 3 -70.03 -17.54 -13.20
N ASN A 4 -69.39 -17.87 -12.11
CA ASN A 4 -68.66 -16.95 -11.25
C ASN A 4 -67.25 -16.79 -11.83
N GLN A 5 -66.83 -15.57 -12.21
CA GLN A 5 -65.48 -15.22 -12.57
C GLN A 5 -64.73 -14.70 -11.36
N PRO A 6 -63.49 -15.18 -11.05
CA PRO A 6 -62.66 -14.60 -10.04
C PRO A 6 -61.96 -13.33 -10.54
N GLY A 7 -62.03 -12.26 -9.72
CA GLY A 7 -61.42 -10.98 -10.00
C GLY A 7 -59.90 -11.01 -10.02
N LEU A 8 -59.33 -10.36 -11.04
CA LEU A 8 -57.89 -10.07 -11.14
C LEU A 8 -57.47 -9.02 -10.12
N ALA A 9 -56.61 -9.46 -9.18
CA ALA A 9 -55.93 -8.53 -8.26
C ALA A 9 -54.93 -7.69 -9.04
N GLY A 10 -55.01 -6.38 -8.95
CA GLY A 10 -54.08 -5.43 -9.55
C GLY A 10 -52.69 -5.49 -8.93
N PRO A 11 -51.65 -5.05 -9.66
CA PRO A 11 -50.29 -5.07 -9.15
C PRO A 11 -50.10 -4.08 -8.01
N GLY A 12 -49.63 -4.59 -6.86
CA GLY A 12 -49.30 -3.81 -5.70
C GLY A 12 -48.22 -2.77 -6.03
N ALA A 13 -48.45 -1.53 -5.68
CA ALA A 13 -47.52 -0.44 -5.79
C ALA A 13 -46.29 -0.75 -4.93
N LEU A 14 -45.13 -0.89 -5.58
CA LEU A 14 -43.83 -0.95 -4.91
C LEU A 14 -43.60 0.41 -4.23
N ALA A 15 -43.63 0.41 -2.91
CA ALA A 15 -43.22 1.57 -2.10
C ALA A 15 -41.75 1.87 -2.41
N GLY A 16 -41.49 2.95 -3.14
CA GLY A 16 -40.17 3.46 -3.39
C GLY A 16 -39.51 3.84 -2.06
N SER A 17 -38.51 3.08 -1.64
CA SER A 17 -37.59 3.50 -0.59
C SER A 17 -36.81 4.70 -1.12
N GLY A 18 -37.15 5.88 -0.60
CA GLY A 18 -36.41 7.11 -0.86
C GLY A 18 -34.94 6.95 -0.51
N PRO A 19 -34.05 7.74 -1.14
CA PRO A 19 -32.61 7.63 -0.88
C PRO A 19 -32.37 7.82 0.62
N ALA A 20 -31.70 6.84 1.23
CA ALA A 20 -31.28 6.91 2.62
C ALA A 20 -30.46 8.19 2.82
N SER A 21 -30.91 9.07 3.74
CA SER A 21 -30.19 10.29 4.08
C SER A 21 -28.80 9.92 4.63
N VAL A 22 -27.75 10.27 3.89
CA VAL A 22 -26.37 10.13 4.37
C VAL A 22 -26.23 10.98 5.63
N PRO A 23 -25.79 10.41 6.77
CA PRO A 23 -25.61 11.20 7.98
C PRO A 23 -24.58 12.30 7.70
N THR A 24 -25.00 13.55 7.81
CA THR A 24 -24.13 14.70 7.68
C THR A 24 -23.22 14.73 8.92
N GLN A 25 -21.99 14.29 8.78
CA GLN A 25 -21.01 14.44 9.84
C GLN A 25 -20.76 15.94 10.06
N PRO A 26 -20.63 16.39 11.33
CA PRO A 26 -20.27 17.78 11.59
C PRO A 26 -18.96 18.12 10.92
N ALA A 27 -18.92 19.24 10.20
CA ALA A 27 -17.69 19.69 9.54
C ALA A 27 -16.59 19.89 10.59
N TRP A 28 -15.42 19.28 10.34
CA TRP A 28 -14.26 19.49 11.18
C TRP A 28 -13.66 20.88 10.85
N PRO A 29 -13.57 21.81 11.83
CA PRO A 29 -12.94 23.10 11.59
C PRO A 29 -11.41 22.90 11.43
N ALA A 30 -10.88 23.21 10.26
CA ALA A 30 -9.45 23.17 10.03
C ALA A 30 -8.75 24.24 10.90
N PRO A 31 -7.61 23.93 11.51
CA PRO A 31 -6.80 24.94 12.19
C PRO A 31 -6.39 26.06 11.22
N VAL A 32 -6.50 27.28 11.67
CA VAL A 32 -6.07 28.46 10.91
C VAL A 32 -4.75 28.94 11.50
N ALA A 33 -3.75 29.17 10.63
CA ALA A 33 -2.48 29.74 11.05
C ALA A 33 -2.58 31.27 11.06
N ASP A 34 -2.16 31.91 12.15
CA ASP A 34 -2.16 33.36 12.30
C ASP A 34 -1.04 34.06 11.49
N CYS A 35 -0.05 33.28 11.01
CA CYS A 35 1.05 33.76 10.20
C CYS A 35 1.42 32.74 9.10
N PRO A 36 2.18 33.12 8.07
CA PRO A 36 2.68 32.20 7.06
C PRO A 36 3.45 31.04 7.70
N VAL A 37 3.09 29.82 7.34
CA VAL A 37 3.76 28.60 7.85
C VAL A 37 5.02 28.36 7.02
N ALA A 38 6.18 28.33 7.68
CA ALA A 38 7.43 27.86 7.10
C ALA A 38 7.86 26.59 7.84
N ALA A 39 7.73 25.45 7.19
CA ALA A 39 8.08 24.16 7.78
C ALA A 39 8.69 23.23 6.74
N VAL A 40 9.61 22.36 7.20
CA VAL A 40 10.13 21.23 6.43
C VAL A 40 9.51 19.98 7.00
N VAL A 41 8.71 19.29 6.19
CA VAL A 41 8.04 18.05 6.60
C VAL A 41 8.66 16.89 5.84
N ARG A 42 9.21 15.92 6.57
CA ARG A 42 9.69 14.65 6.00
C ARG A 42 8.50 13.70 5.86
N LEU A 43 8.26 13.24 4.64
CA LEU A 43 7.22 12.27 4.34
C LEU A 43 7.86 10.92 4.04
N PRO A 44 7.27 9.81 4.49
CA PRO A 44 7.72 8.47 4.10
C PRO A 44 7.53 8.29 2.59
N GLY A 45 8.38 7.46 1.99
CA GLY A 45 8.29 7.12 0.58
C GLY A 45 6.95 6.47 0.21
N SER A 46 6.60 6.52 -1.08
CA SER A 46 5.41 5.85 -1.59
C SER A 46 5.60 4.33 -1.63
N LYS A 47 4.58 3.55 -1.25
CA LYS A 47 4.58 2.08 -1.34
C LYS A 47 4.92 1.58 -2.75
N SER A 48 4.26 2.11 -3.76
CA SER A 48 4.47 1.69 -5.15
C SER A 48 5.85 2.05 -5.67
N VAL A 49 6.37 3.22 -5.32
CA VAL A 49 7.72 3.65 -5.69
C VAL A 49 8.75 2.78 -5.00
N THR A 50 8.59 2.49 -3.71
CA THR A 50 9.51 1.63 -2.95
C THR A 50 9.59 0.22 -3.53
N ASN A 51 8.43 -0.40 -3.86
CA ASN A 51 8.42 -1.74 -4.44
C ASN A 51 9.09 -1.77 -5.82
N ARG A 52 8.84 -0.79 -6.68
CA ARG A 52 9.49 -0.68 -7.98
C ARG A 52 10.99 -0.47 -7.85
N ALA A 53 11.42 0.40 -6.94
CA ALA A 53 12.82 0.66 -6.67
C ALA A 53 13.55 -0.61 -6.18
N LEU A 54 12.94 -1.41 -5.32
CA LEU A 54 13.47 -2.71 -4.88
C LEU A 54 13.67 -3.67 -6.07
N VAL A 55 12.68 -3.78 -6.96
CA VAL A 55 12.78 -4.64 -8.15
C VAL A 55 13.87 -4.15 -9.10
N LEU A 56 13.92 -2.85 -9.39
CA LEU A 56 14.94 -2.28 -10.26
C LEU A 56 16.34 -2.44 -9.66
N ALA A 57 16.50 -2.24 -8.35
CA ALA A 57 17.77 -2.45 -7.65
C ALA A 57 18.19 -3.92 -7.68
N ALA A 58 17.25 -4.86 -7.56
CA ALA A 58 17.51 -6.29 -7.64
C ALA A 58 18.01 -6.73 -9.01
N LEU A 59 17.50 -6.13 -10.08
CA LEU A 59 17.88 -6.45 -11.47
C LEU A 59 19.10 -5.65 -11.96
N ALA A 60 19.53 -4.64 -11.23
CA ALA A 60 20.71 -3.85 -11.59
C ALA A 60 22.01 -4.64 -11.42
N GLY A 61 23.03 -4.28 -12.20
CA GLY A 61 24.38 -4.82 -12.02
C GLY A 61 25.16 -4.04 -10.97
N GLY A 62 25.03 -4.41 -9.68
CA GLY A 62 25.81 -3.78 -8.63
C GLY A 62 24.97 -3.38 -7.40
N ARG A 63 25.59 -2.56 -6.55
CA ARG A 63 24.97 -2.14 -5.30
C ARG A 63 24.10 -0.89 -5.47
N SER A 64 22.87 -0.96 -4.98
CA SER A 64 21.93 0.16 -4.88
C SER A 64 21.60 0.44 -3.42
N VAL A 65 21.40 1.72 -3.09
CA VAL A 65 20.98 2.16 -1.76
C VAL A 65 19.63 2.87 -1.88
N LEU A 66 18.63 2.37 -1.18
CA LEU A 66 17.31 2.97 -1.08
C LEU A 66 17.24 3.70 0.26
N THR A 67 17.17 5.02 0.22
CA THR A 67 17.05 5.87 1.41
C THR A 67 15.59 6.24 1.67
N GLU A 68 15.19 6.28 2.94
CA GLU A 68 13.85 6.64 3.40
C GLU A 68 12.69 5.93 2.66
N PRO A 69 12.79 4.62 2.37
CA PRO A 69 11.71 3.90 1.71
C PRO A 69 10.51 3.77 2.65
N LEU A 70 9.30 3.65 2.11
CA LEU A 70 8.17 3.28 2.94
C LEU A 70 8.36 1.85 3.45
N ARG A 71 8.44 1.67 4.78
CA ARG A 71 8.51 0.35 5.42
C ARG A 71 7.09 -0.04 5.87
N SER A 72 6.36 -0.65 4.97
CA SER A 72 5.04 -1.21 5.20
C SER A 72 5.08 -2.73 5.11
N ARG A 73 4.01 -3.41 5.52
CA ARG A 73 3.89 -4.87 5.35
C ARG A 73 4.23 -5.32 3.92
N ASP A 74 3.72 -4.61 2.91
CA ASP A 74 3.90 -4.99 1.51
C ASP A 74 5.34 -4.81 1.03
N THR A 75 5.99 -3.73 1.43
CA THR A 75 7.39 -3.48 1.05
C THR A 75 8.35 -4.41 1.78
N LEU A 76 8.02 -4.81 3.01
CA LEU A 76 8.77 -5.85 3.74
C LEU A 76 8.61 -7.22 3.08
N LEU A 77 7.40 -7.58 2.62
CA LEU A 77 7.16 -8.80 1.85
C LEU A 77 7.91 -8.79 0.52
N MET A 78 7.96 -7.66 -0.18
CA MET A 78 8.75 -7.51 -1.40
C MET A 78 10.24 -7.75 -1.12
N ALA A 79 10.80 -7.13 -0.08
CA ALA A 79 12.20 -7.33 0.30
C ALA A 79 12.48 -8.78 0.70
N ALA A 80 11.57 -9.43 1.43
CA ALA A 80 11.66 -10.86 1.78
C ALA A 80 11.59 -11.76 0.53
N GLY A 81 10.68 -11.46 -0.39
CA GLY A 81 10.56 -12.16 -1.66
C GLY A 81 11.83 -12.09 -2.51
N LEU A 82 12.44 -10.92 -2.61
CA LEU A 82 13.71 -10.75 -3.31
C LEU A 82 14.83 -11.56 -2.66
N ARG A 83 14.90 -11.59 -1.31
CA ARG A 83 15.85 -12.45 -0.59
C ARG A 83 15.64 -13.94 -0.92
N ALA A 84 14.38 -14.38 -0.94
CA ALA A 84 14.03 -15.75 -1.32
C ALA A 84 14.39 -16.09 -2.78
N LEU A 85 14.42 -15.09 -3.66
CA LEU A 85 14.88 -15.22 -5.04
C LEU A 85 16.41 -15.14 -5.18
N GLY A 86 17.14 -15.03 -4.08
CA GLY A 86 18.60 -15.02 -4.06
C GLY A 86 19.23 -13.63 -4.19
N VAL A 87 18.44 -12.55 -4.11
CA VAL A 87 18.96 -11.18 -4.12
C VAL A 87 19.32 -10.74 -2.70
N PRO A 88 20.56 -10.35 -2.41
CA PRO A 88 20.93 -9.83 -1.10
C PRO A 88 20.31 -8.46 -0.86
N VAL A 89 19.36 -8.40 0.08
CA VAL A 89 18.73 -7.16 0.56
C VAL A 89 19.02 -7.03 2.05
N ARG A 90 19.75 -6.01 2.44
CA ARG A 90 20.14 -5.74 3.83
C ARG A 90 19.53 -4.44 4.30
N ASP A 91 19.24 -4.34 5.60
CA ASP A 91 18.85 -3.08 6.20
C ASP A 91 20.07 -2.14 6.25
N LEU A 92 19.83 -0.88 5.92
CA LEU A 92 20.80 0.18 6.10
C LEU A 92 20.66 0.68 7.55
N ASP A 93 21.74 0.65 8.29
CA ASP A 93 21.73 1.19 9.65
C ASP A 93 21.41 2.69 9.65
N PRO A 94 20.63 3.17 10.62
CA PRO A 94 20.40 4.59 10.76
C PRO A 94 21.73 5.30 11.05
N PRO A 95 21.90 6.56 10.60
CA PRO A 95 23.07 7.32 10.97
C PRO A 95 23.16 7.48 12.49
N ALA A 96 24.39 7.55 13.01
CA ALA A 96 24.64 7.57 14.46
C ALA A 96 23.97 8.74 15.21
N ASP A 97 23.59 9.79 14.48
CA ASP A 97 22.89 10.99 14.95
C ASP A 97 21.36 10.93 14.75
N ALA A 98 20.84 9.78 14.31
CA ALA A 98 19.40 9.62 14.15
C ALA A 98 18.67 9.74 15.50
N ALA A 99 17.62 10.56 15.54
CA ALA A 99 16.80 10.72 16.72
C ALA A 99 16.18 9.38 17.15
N ALA A 100 16.09 9.14 18.46
CA ALA A 100 15.51 7.92 19.02
C ALA A 100 14.09 7.70 18.47
N GLY A 101 13.87 6.55 17.80
CA GLY A 101 12.61 6.20 17.17
C GLY A 101 12.61 6.29 15.62
N GLN A 102 13.68 6.74 15.00
CA GLN A 102 13.82 6.62 13.55
C GLN A 102 14.17 5.18 13.19
N SER A 103 13.30 4.53 12.42
CA SER A 103 13.51 3.20 11.88
C SER A 103 14.72 3.20 10.92
N ALA A 104 15.32 2.02 10.68
CA ALA A 104 16.42 1.84 9.74
C ALA A 104 16.26 2.72 8.49
N ALA A 105 17.31 3.50 8.19
CA ALA A 105 17.25 4.56 7.19
C ALA A 105 17.03 4.07 5.75
N GLY A 106 17.03 2.76 5.50
CA GLY A 106 16.83 2.26 4.15
C GLY A 106 17.13 0.79 3.94
N TRP A 107 17.40 0.45 2.69
CA TRP A 107 17.91 -0.85 2.25
C TRP A 107 19.13 -0.71 1.35
N VAL A 108 20.06 -1.63 1.52
CA VAL A 108 21.15 -1.90 0.58
C VAL A 108 20.78 -3.14 -0.20
N VAL A 109 20.73 -3.04 -1.52
CA VAL A 109 20.42 -4.14 -2.43
C VAL A 109 21.63 -4.39 -3.30
N ASP A 110 22.20 -5.59 -3.21
CA ASP A 110 23.23 -6.03 -4.13
C ASP A 110 22.56 -6.75 -5.30
N GLY A 111 22.37 -6.03 -6.40
CA GLY A 111 21.61 -6.51 -7.55
C GLY A 111 22.38 -7.57 -8.34
N VAL A 112 21.62 -8.47 -8.97
CA VAL A 112 22.12 -9.56 -9.79
C VAL A 112 21.84 -9.24 -11.26
N ALA A 113 22.87 -8.89 -12.02
CA ALA A 113 22.74 -8.63 -13.46
C ALA A 113 22.65 -9.96 -14.25
N GLY A 114 21.65 -10.80 -13.95
CA GLY A 114 21.53 -12.11 -14.56
C GLY A 114 20.36 -12.93 -14.02
N PRO A 115 20.35 -14.24 -14.26
CA PRO A 115 19.29 -15.10 -13.77
C PRO A 115 19.27 -15.13 -12.24
N LEU A 116 18.06 -15.08 -11.68
CA LEU A 116 17.86 -15.21 -10.24
C LEU A 116 18.08 -16.67 -9.82
N HIS A 117 18.68 -16.87 -8.66
CA HIS A 117 18.90 -18.18 -8.06
C HIS A 117 18.08 -18.33 -6.78
N PRO A 118 16.83 -18.84 -6.87
CA PRO A 118 15.96 -18.97 -5.72
C PRO A 118 16.59 -19.80 -4.61
N THR A 119 16.56 -19.30 -3.39
CA THR A 119 17.03 -19.98 -2.18
C THR A 119 15.88 -20.63 -1.40
N ALA A 120 14.64 -20.33 -1.79
CA ALA A 120 13.42 -20.87 -1.17
C ALA A 120 12.46 -21.39 -2.24
N PRO A 121 11.70 -22.48 -1.96
CA PRO A 121 10.75 -23.06 -2.91
C PRO A 121 9.46 -22.23 -3.05
N ARG A 122 9.23 -21.28 -2.17
CA ARG A 122 8.03 -20.44 -2.14
C ARG A 122 8.39 -19.02 -1.75
N VAL A 123 7.65 -18.08 -2.33
CA VAL A 123 7.69 -16.67 -1.99
C VAL A 123 6.30 -16.25 -1.54
N ASP A 124 6.19 -15.71 -0.33
CA ASP A 124 4.94 -15.10 0.15
C ASP A 124 4.85 -13.68 -0.39
N THR A 125 3.86 -13.44 -1.23
CA THR A 125 3.61 -12.12 -1.83
C THR A 125 2.53 -11.33 -1.09
N GLY A 126 1.83 -11.95 -0.13
CA GLY A 126 0.66 -11.35 0.51
C GLY A 126 -0.47 -11.05 -0.50
N LEU A 127 -1.57 -10.50 -0.01
CA LEU A 127 -2.71 -10.14 -0.87
C LEU A 127 -2.50 -8.83 -1.64
N SER A 128 -1.51 -8.03 -1.27
CA SER A 128 -1.34 -6.66 -1.74
C SER A 128 -0.45 -6.51 -2.99
N LEU A 129 0.30 -7.55 -3.35
CA LEU A 129 1.15 -7.55 -4.55
C LEU A 129 0.40 -7.89 -5.84
N ILE A 130 -0.87 -8.28 -5.75
CA ILE A 130 -1.71 -8.62 -6.90
C ILE A 130 -2.05 -7.40 -7.79
N HIS A 131 -1.82 -6.18 -7.30
CA HIS A 131 -2.16 -4.93 -7.97
C HIS A 131 -0.96 -4.16 -8.55
N ILE A 132 0.13 -4.83 -8.82
CA ILE A 132 1.28 -4.22 -9.49
C ILE A 132 1.23 -4.50 -10.99
#